data_d46a07215129a701befd0d1c7475f703
#
_entry.id   d46a07215129a701befd0d1c7475f703
#
_cell.length_a   1.000
_cell.length_b   1.000
_cell.length_c   1.000
_cell.angle_alpha   90.00
_cell.angle_beta   90.00
_cell.angle_gamma   90.00
#
_symmetry.space_group_name_H-M   'P 1'
#
loop_
_entity.id
_entity.type
_entity.pdbx_description
1 polymer ?
#
loop_
_entity_poly.entity_id
_entity_poly.type
_entity_poly.pdbx_seq_one_letter_code
_entity_poly.pdbx_strand_id
1 'polypeptide(L)'
;MKKVLTLVTSLVMMVSLASCASNTSSKDAIYKAGTYEASAQGMGEVTVKVTVDDTSIKSIEADVSNETESIGQAAKDDIVNQIIEKQSTEIDGVTGATITTDAIKNAVNDALKQAGLNETAATEETAVADGTYTGKAASYGVMNEMELSVTFAKNKITNIETVCAGSATQADEDEYSSVYQTVEEKLFPRIIESQSLAVDSITGATVSSNAAKTIIKNIIDENGGNSSNWYTPVEKKTDTVKLEDYDVIVVGLGTGGMASYLSAVENGATVFGMEAAGKVGGNGTHTAGPLAVNPPSLVEANGGEKFVDEDELLQAWMEYTDNDAKEDLVKLMIDESGETLDWLTGNWDFSLMMPKMLAFYDSHKWPLWTFYTDSTGTSKELGYVNSLEKAKAMNEKNDYMTELKATDLIMDGDKVVGVKGEYYDGTTYEVYGKSVILATGGYIGNAEMCKKYTGYTWHTKAMTQCDGFAIREALELGGNLFNPDVAVEDHIAALDTIIRDSSVSVDDKALLTSLVTDTTYTMIDSNGELFDANYNGLGIDFNAWEAGSNYYVLINEEEYNSIKETGIANFVSNANGFLSQGGTVEVNTPIENFDDILALGEKWNDVVI
;
A
#
# COMPACT_ATOMS: atom_id res chain seq x y z
N MET A 1 -16.02 -39.47 -24.07
CA MET A 1 -16.72 -40.09 -22.93
C MET A 1 -17.32 -38.97 -22.10
N LYS A 2 -18.58 -39.09 -21.80
CA LYS A 2 -19.42 -38.01 -21.28
C LYS A 2 -18.96 -37.51 -19.90
N LYS A 3 -18.71 -36.20 -19.75
CA LYS A 3 -18.62 -35.57 -18.43
C LYS A 3 -20.03 -35.25 -17.95
N VAL A 4 -20.39 -35.79 -16.81
CA VAL A 4 -21.67 -35.57 -16.14
C VAL A 4 -21.52 -34.31 -15.32
N LEU A 5 -22.32 -33.31 -15.64
CA LEU A 5 -22.53 -32.11 -14.85
C LEU A 5 -23.37 -32.49 -13.63
N THR A 6 -22.82 -32.44 -12.45
CA THR A 6 -23.56 -32.71 -11.21
C THR A 6 -23.99 -31.39 -10.59
N LEU A 7 -25.23 -31.06 -10.79
CA LEU A 7 -25.93 -29.96 -10.11
C LEU A 7 -26.18 -30.44 -8.67
N VAL A 8 -25.52 -29.86 -7.68
CA VAL A 8 -25.77 -30.14 -6.25
C VAL A 8 -26.84 -29.16 -5.78
N THR A 9 -28.08 -29.64 -5.79
CA THR A 9 -29.17 -29.02 -5.04
C THR A 9 -29.04 -29.47 -3.58
N SER A 10 -28.68 -28.54 -2.71
CA SER A 10 -28.64 -28.77 -1.24
C SER A 10 -30.05 -28.96 -0.71
N LEU A 11 -30.35 -30.19 -0.34
CA LEU A 11 -31.57 -30.57 0.36
C LEU A 11 -31.35 -30.33 1.85
N VAL A 12 -31.99 -29.31 2.40
CA VAL A 12 -32.03 -29.04 3.84
C VAL A 12 -32.86 -30.15 4.52
N MET A 13 -32.21 -31.04 5.25
CA MET A 13 -32.87 -32.00 6.14
C MET A 13 -33.06 -31.34 7.50
N MET A 14 -34.29 -30.86 7.75
CA MET A 14 -34.74 -30.53 9.09
C MET A 14 -34.90 -31.81 9.92
N VAL A 15 -34.05 -31.98 10.93
CA VAL A 15 -34.35 -32.91 12.03
C VAL A 15 -35.06 -32.13 13.14
N SER A 16 -36.37 -32.25 13.16
CA SER A 16 -37.18 -31.76 14.25
C SER A 16 -37.11 -32.71 15.44
N LEU A 17 -36.36 -32.36 16.48
CA LEU A 17 -36.55 -32.90 17.82
C LEU A 17 -37.58 -32.04 18.55
N ALA A 18 -38.81 -32.55 18.60
CA ALA A 18 -39.84 -31.97 19.42
C ALA A 18 -39.52 -32.25 20.89
N SER A 19 -39.09 -31.21 21.61
CA SER A 19 -39.15 -31.18 23.08
C SER A 19 -40.15 -30.12 23.47
N CYS A 20 -41.22 -30.55 24.13
CA CYS A 20 -42.17 -29.64 24.77
C CYS A 20 -41.48 -28.89 25.90
N ALA A 21 -41.20 -27.61 25.70
CA ALA A 21 -40.90 -26.67 26.76
C ALA A 21 -41.81 -25.45 26.59
N SER A 22 -42.42 -25.07 27.70
CA SER A 22 -43.37 -23.99 27.87
C SER A 22 -42.88 -22.66 27.33
N ASN A 23 -43.66 -22.05 26.43
CA ASN A 23 -43.47 -20.66 25.96
C ASN A 23 -43.67 -19.70 27.15
N THR A 24 -42.56 -19.25 27.72
CA THR A 24 -42.46 -17.95 28.38
C THR A 24 -41.46 -17.14 27.54
N SER A 25 -41.97 -16.41 26.55
CA SER A 25 -41.18 -15.39 25.89
C SER A 25 -40.84 -14.31 26.91
N SER A 26 -39.59 -14.25 27.37
CA SER A 26 -39.09 -13.10 28.10
C SER A 26 -39.08 -11.92 27.16
N LYS A 27 -39.50 -10.75 27.62
CA LYS A 27 -39.54 -9.52 26.83
C LYS A 27 -38.16 -8.98 26.42
N ASP A 28 -37.12 -9.70 26.80
CA ASP A 28 -35.71 -9.28 26.65
C ASP A 28 -34.86 -10.23 25.78
N ALA A 29 -35.50 -11.15 25.03
CA ALA A 29 -34.76 -12.06 24.16
C ALA A 29 -34.26 -11.31 22.91
N ILE A 30 -32.92 -11.27 22.74
CA ILE A 30 -32.24 -10.66 21.60
C ILE A 30 -32.16 -11.68 20.45
N TYR A 31 -31.92 -12.95 20.78
CA TYR A 31 -31.78 -14.04 19.82
C TYR A 31 -32.80 -15.16 20.08
N LYS A 32 -33.00 -15.98 19.09
CA LYS A 32 -33.62 -17.29 19.24
C LYS A 32 -32.48 -18.28 19.51
N ALA A 33 -32.48 -18.88 20.71
CA ALA A 33 -31.43 -19.82 21.11
C ALA A 33 -31.26 -20.95 20.08
N GLY A 34 -30.01 -21.20 19.69
CA GLY A 34 -29.66 -22.20 18.66
C GLY A 34 -28.23 -22.03 18.15
N THR A 35 -27.89 -22.88 17.20
CA THR A 35 -26.62 -22.76 16.44
C THR A 35 -26.96 -22.46 14.99
N TYR A 36 -26.32 -21.45 14.45
CA TYR A 36 -26.52 -20.90 13.10
C TYR A 36 -25.22 -20.94 12.31
N GLU A 37 -25.31 -21.32 11.05
CA GLU A 37 -24.15 -21.44 10.18
C GLU A 37 -24.27 -20.45 9.01
N ALA A 38 -23.18 -19.75 8.72
CA ALA A 38 -23.07 -18.84 7.58
C ALA A 38 -21.63 -18.81 7.04
N SER A 39 -21.48 -18.37 5.81
CA SER A 39 -20.17 -18.22 5.15
C SER A 39 -20.04 -16.83 4.56
N ALA A 40 -18.79 -16.36 4.50
CA ALA A 40 -18.42 -15.13 3.78
C ALA A 40 -17.11 -15.34 3.04
N GLN A 41 -16.87 -14.50 2.04
CA GLN A 41 -15.66 -14.56 1.23
C GLN A 41 -14.56 -13.75 1.92
N GLY A 42 -13.43 -14.41 2.22
CA GLY A 42 -12.16 -13.81 2.54
C GLY A 42 -11.18 -13.97 1.37
N MET A 43 -9.92 -14.32 1.65
CA MET A 43 -9.00 -14.81 0.60
C MET A 43 -9.54 -16.14 0.03
N GLY A 44 -10.09 -17.00 0.90
CA GLY A 44 -10.90 -18.14 0.56
C GLY A 44 -12.29 -18.06 1.21
N GLU A 45 -13.09 -19.13 1.14
CA GLU A 45 -14.37 -19.22 1.85
C GLU A 45 -14.14 -19.42 3.35
N VAL A 46 -14.67 -18.51 4.15
CA VAL A 46 -14.71 -18.59 5.63
C VAL A 46 -16.10 -19.02 6.05
N THR A 47 -16.20 -20.08 6.84
CA THR A 47 -17.47 -20.58 7.37
C THR A 47 -17.49 -20.46 8.90
N VAL A 48 -18.59 -19.98 9.47
CA VAL A 48 -18.77 -19.88 10.94
C VAL A 48 -19.99 -20.64 11.42
N LYS A 49 -19.91 -21.18 12.65
CA LYS A 49 -21.04 -21.69 13.43
C LYS A 49 -21.16 -20.89 14.71
N VAL A 50 -22.21 -20.11 14.80
CA VAL A 50 -22.47 -19.24 15.94
C VAL A 50 -23.56 -19.85 16.82
N THR A 51 -23.22 -20.13 18.06
CA THR A 51 -24.21 -20.61 19.06
C THR A 51 -24.63 -19.46 19.97
N VAL A 52 -25.92 -19.20 20.05
CA VAL A 52 -26.50 -18.14 20.89
C VAL A 52 -27.54 -18.74 21.86
N ASP A 53 -27.68 -18.13 23.02
CA ASP A 53 -28.88 -18.25 23.86
C ASP A 53 -29.81 -17.05 23.60
N ASP A 54 -30.86 -16.90 24.43
CA ASP A 54 -31.85 -15.83 24.24
C ASP A 54 -31.26 -14.41 24.34
N THR A 55 -30.06 -14.24 24.91
CA THR A 55 -29.50 -12.92 25.23
C THR A 55 -28.05 -12.71 24.81
N SER A 56 -27.32 -13.75 24.41
CA SER A 56 -25.88 -13.63 24.20
C SER A 56 -25.31 -14.66 23.22
N ILE A 57 -24.17 -14.31 22.60
CA ILE A 57 -23.30 -15.19 21.83
C ILE A 57 -22.53 -16.07 22.81
N LYS A 58 -22.63 -17.39 22.68
CA LYS A 58 -21.96 -18.36 23.55
C LYS A 58 -20.67 -18.91 23.00
N SER A 59 -20.66 -19.21 21.71
CA SER A 59 -19.47 -19.69 21.03
C SER A 59 -19.54 -19.39 19.54
N ILE A 60 -18.36 -19.27 18.95
CA ILE A 60 -18.18 -19.17 17.51
C ILE A 60 -17.11 -20.20 17.13
N GLU A 61 -17.43 -21.09 16.21
CA GLU A 61 -16.49 -21.98 15.54
C GLU A 61 -16.29 -21.44 14.13
N ALA A 62 -15.06 -21.03 13.80
CA ALA A 62 -14.72 -20.52 12.47
C ALA A 62 -13.80 -21.51 11.74
N ASP A 63 -14.17 -21.87 10.52
CA ASP A 63 -13.29 -22.59 9.59
C ASP A 63 -12.68 -21.56 8.63
N VAL A 64 -11.39 -21.38 8.77
CA VAL A 64 -10.55 -20.46 7.98
C VAL A 64 -9.45 -21.23 7.24
N SER A 65 -9.66 -22.52 7.00
CA SER A 65 -8.66 -23.39 6.37
C SER A 65 -8.27 -22.95 4.94
N ASN A 66 -9.10 -22.14 4.29
CA ASN A 66 -8.84 -21.57 2.98
C ASN A 66 -8.20 -20.18 3.04
N GLU A 67 -7.93 -19.67 4.25
CA GLU A 67 -7.22 -18.42 4.45
C GLU A 67 -5.70 -18.63 4.50
N THR A 68 -4.92 -17.56 4.38
CA THR A 68 -3.46 -17.61 4.46
C THR A 68 -3.00 -18.16 5.81
N GLU A 69 -2.23 -19.25 5.82
CA GLU A 69 -1.88 -20.04 7.01
C GLU A 69 -1.21 -19.21 8.11
N SER A 70 -0.25 -18.37 7.75
CA SER A 70 0.53 -17.57 8.71
C SER A 70 -0.13 -16.24 9.12
N ILE A 71 -1.24 -15.87 8.50
CA ILE A 71 -1.92 -14.58 8.70
C ILE A 71 -3.39 -14.82 9.12
N GLY A 72 -4.23 -15.19 8.17
CA GLY A 72 -5.66 -15.34 8.42
C GLY A 72 -5.99 -16.48 9.35
N GLN A 73 -5.35 -17.65 9.18
CA GLN A 73 -5.56 -18.78 10.08
C GLN A 73 -5.02 -18.53 11.49
N ALA A 74 -3.89 -17.83 11.60
CA ALA A 74 -3.30 -17.47 12.89
C ALA A 74 -4.16 -16.47 13.68
N ALA A 75 -4.81 -15.53 13.00
CA ALA A 75 -5.62 -14.48 13.62
C ALA A 75 -7.03 -14.95 14.08
N LYS A 76 -7.45 -16.14 13.67
CA LYS A 76 -8.82 -16.64 13.89
C LYS A 76 -9.27 -16.57 15.33
N ASP A 77 -8.47 -17.09 16.25
CA ASP A 77 -8.87 -17.23 17.66
C ASP A 77 -9.00 -15.86 18.33
N ASP A 78 -8.16 -14.90 17.99
CA ASP A 78 -8.23 -13.53 18.51
C ASP A 78 -9.48 -12.81 18.00
N ILE A 79 -9.82 -12.95 16.72
CA ILE A 79 -11.03 -12.36 16.13
C ILE A 79 -12.28 -12.92 16.80
N VAL A 80 -12.35 -14.24 16.94
CA VAL A 80 -13.49 -14.94 17.58
C VAL A 80 -13.63 -14.51 19.04
N ASN A 81 -12.54 -14.45 19.79
CA ASN A 81 -12.55 -14.04 21.19
C ASN A 81 -13.03 -12.59 21.35
N GLN A 82 -12.57 -11.66 20.53
CA GLN A 82 -13.03 -10.27 20.56
C GLN A 82 -14.56 -10.17 20.35
N ILE A 83 -15.10 -10.92 19.38
CA ILE A 83 -16.55 -10.93 19.11
C ILE A 83 -17.33 -11.47 20.31
N ILE A 84 -16.86 -12.56 20.94
CA ILE A 84 -17.51 -13.16 22.09
C ILE A 84 -17.43 -12.24 23.31
N GLU A 85 -16.29 -11.63 23.58
CA GLU A 85 -16.10 -10.73 24.72
C GLU A 85 -16.92 -9.43 24.58
N LYS A 86 -16.90 -8.82 23.40
CA LYS A 86 -17.68 -7.60 23.11
C LYS A 86 -19.16 -7.88 22.86
N GLN A 87 -19.57 -9.15 22.69
CA GLN A 87 -20.92 -9.53 22.27
C GLN A 87 -21.40 -8.77 21.02
N SER A 88 -20.48 -8.48 20.14
CA SER A 88 -20.66 -7.64 18.95
C SER A 88 -19.63 -8.01 17.87
N THR A 89 -20.00 -7.86 16.63
CA THR A 89 -19.07 -7.90 15.50
C THR A 89 -18.33 -6.58 15.26
N GLU A 90 -18.66 -5.55 16.02
CA GLU A 90 -17.93 -4.29 16.08
C GLU A 90 -16.66 -4.48 16.92
N ILE A 91 -15.66 -5.08 16.29
CA ILE A 91 -14.33 -5.35 16.85
C ILE A 91 -13.27 -4.65 16.03
N ASP A 92 -12.13 -4.37 16.65
CA ASP A 92 -11.02 -3.73 15.98
C ASP A 92 -10.35 -4.65 14.95
N GLY A 93 -10.54 -5.96 15.11
CA GLY A 93 -9.96 -6.98 14.24
C GLY A 93 -8.54 -7.32 14.63
N VAL A 94 -7.83 -7.99 13.71
CA VAL A 94 -6.42 -8.35 13.87
C VAL A 94 -5.63 -7.72 12.73
N THR A 95 -4.66 -6.91 13.08
CA THR A 95 -3.80 -6.21 12.13
C THR A 95 -3.07 -7.20 11.22
N GLY A 96 -3.01 -6.90 9.93
CA GLY A 96 -2.46 -7.79 8.91
C GLY A 96 -3.42 -8.88 8.43
N ALA A 97 -4.50 -9.18 9.18
CA ALA A 97 -5.53 -10.16 8.81
C ALA A 97 -6.89 -9.51 8.53
N THR A 98 -6.91 -8.30 7.98
CA THR A 98 -8.14 -7.51 7.77
C THR A 98 -9.16 -8.25 6.91
N ILE A 99 -8.75 -8.89 5.83
CA ILE A 99 -9.64 -9.64 4.93
C ILE A 99 -10.30 -10.80 5.68
N THR A 100 -9.53 -11.56 6.45
CA THR A 100 -10.06 -12.67 7.28
C THR A 100 -10.94 -12.14 8.41
N THR A 101 -10.55 -11.02 9.04
CA THR A 101 -11.36 -10.35 10.07
C THR A 101 -12.72 -9.98 9.51
N ASP A 102 -12.78 -9.32 8.38
CA ASP A 102 -14.03 -8.90 7.76
C ASP A 102 -14.87 -10.09 7.29
N ALA A 103 -14.24 -11.14 6.77
CA ALA A 103 -14.94 -12.36 6.40
C ALA A 103 -15.59 -13.04 7.62
N ILE A 104 -14.87 -13.18 8.74
CA ILE A 104 -15.43 -13.73 9.99
C ILE A 104 -16.55 -12.83 10.50
N LYS A 105 -16.36 -11.49 10.57
CA LYS A 105 -17.40 -10.53 10.99
C LYS A 105 -18.67 -10.66 10.16
N ASN A 106 -18.53 -10.70 8.83
CA ASN A 106 -19.66 -10.81 7.90
C ASN A 106 -20.39 -12.15 8.06
N ALA A 107 -19.67 -13.25 8.14
CA ALA A 107 -20.25 -14.57 8.36
C ALA A 107 -20.98 -14.65 9.72
N VAL A 108 -20.39 -14.10 10.79
CA VAL A 108 -21.04 -14.03 12.12
C VAL A 108 -22.29 -13.17 12.06
N ASN A 109 -22.26 -12.01 11.42
CA ASN A 109 -23.45 -11.17 11.25
C ASN A 109 -24.59 -11.91 10.52
N ASP A 110 -24.26 -12.66 9.48
CA ASP A 110 -25.27 -13.41 8.73
C ASP A 110 -25.83 -14.59 9.54
N ALA A 111 -25.01 -15.23 10.37
CA ALA A 111 -25.48 -16.24 11.31
C ALA A 111 -26.38 -15.63 12.40
N LEU A 112 -26.05 -14.45 12.93
CA LEU A 112 -26.87 -13.73 13.93
C LEU A 112 -28.18 -13.22 13.32
N LYS A 113 -28.22 -12.80 12.06
CA LYS A 113 -29.49 -12.49 11.36
C LYS A 113 -30.42 -13.71 11.30
N GLN A 114 -29.85 -14.91 11.03
CA GLN A 114 -30.64 -16.14 11.06
C GLN A 114 -31.17 -16.49 12.49
N ALA A 115 -30.40 -16.12 13.52
CA ALA A 115 -30.81 -16.25 14.92
C ALA A 115 -31.99 -15.35 15.28
N GLY A 116 -32.45 -14.51 14.34
CA GLY A 116 -33.49 -13.54 14.56
C GLY A 116 -33.04 -12.50 15.58
N LEU A 117 -31.97 -11.79 15.28
CA LEU A 117 -31.77 -10.43 15.79
C LEU A 117 -33.12 -9.75 15.59
N ASN A 118 -33.85 -9.55 16.71
CA ASN A 118 -35.08 -8.81 16.60
C ASN A 118 -34.73 -7.43 16.07
N GLU A 119 -35.07 -7.15 14.81
CA GLU A 119 -35.09 -5.82 14.23
C GLU A 119 -35.94 -4.82 15.03
N THR A 120 -36.44 -5.24 16.20
CA THR A 120 -37.18 -4.41 17.14
C THR A 120 -36.35 -3.81 18.29
N ALA A 121 -35.03 -4.02 18.35
CA ALA A 121 -34.18 -2.88 18.60
C ALA A 121 -34.06 -2.18 17.23
N ALA A 122 -35.15 -1.69 16.72
CA ALA A 122 -35.14 -0.68 15.70
C ALA A 122 -34.21 0.39 16.26
N THR A 123 -32.94 0.38 15.83
CA THR A 123 -32.20 1.59 15.68
C THR A 123 -33.21 2.51 14.98
N GLU A 124 -33.67 3.56 15.65
CA GLU A 124 -34.14 4.74 14.95
C GLU A 124 -33.19 4.85 13.77
N GLU A 125 -33.71 4.93 12.55
CA GLU A 125 -32.86 5.07 11.36
C GLU A 125 -31.93 6.23 11.67
N THR A 126 -30.73 5.92 12.14
CA THR A 126 -29.75 6.91 12.55
C THR A 126 -29.26 7.51 11.25
N ALA A 127 -29.91 8.60 10.89
CA ALA A 127 -29.61 9.32 9.67
C ALA A 127 -28.66 10.46 10.01
N VAL A 128 -27.63 10.62 9.23
CA VAL A 128 -26.79 11.81 9.27
C VAL A 128 -27.65 13.03 8.92
N ALA A 129 -27.65 14.05 9.77
CA ALA A 129 -28.40 15.25 9.50
C ALA A 129 -27.89 15.95 8.22
N ASP A 130 -28.82 16.63 7.51
CA ASP A 130 -28.43 17.41 6.34
C ASP A 130 -27.46 18.54 6.76
N GLY A 131 -26.33 18.63 6.08
CA GLY A 131 -25.30 19.62 6.40
C GLY A 131 -23.95 19.29 5.76
N THR A 132 -22.98 20.17 5.99
CA THR A 132 -21.58 19.97 5.62
C THR A 132 -20.75 19.88 6.88
N TYR A 133 -19.98 18.82 7.01
CA TYR A 133 -19.17 18.52 8.19
C TYR A 133 -17.73 18.35 7.79
N THR A 134 -16.81 18.76 8.66
CA THR A 134 -15.37 18.54 8.46
C THR A 134 -14.84 17.53 9.43
N GLY A 135 -13.87 16.75 9.00
CA GLY A 135 -13.18 15.77 9.84
C GLY A 135 -11.75 15.60 9.39
N LYS A 136 -10.94 15.03 10.28
CA LYS A 136 -9.51 14.83 10.06
C LYS A 136 -9.09 13.40 10.38
N ALA A 137 -8.03 12.95 9.70
CA ALA A 137 -7.33 11.72 10.05
C ALA A 137 -5.88 11.77 9.57
N ALA A 138 -5.02 11.01 10.24
CA ALA A 138 -3.66 10.82 9.79
C ALA A 138 -3.64 10.17 8.39
N SER A 139 -2.80 10.69 7.50
CA SER A 139 -2.63 10.22 6.13
C SER A 139 -1.24 9.62 5.93
N TYR A 140 -0.77 9.52 4.69
CA TYR A 140 0.54 8.95 4.40
C TYR A 140 1.66 9.82 5.00
N GLY A 141 2.60 9.14 5.67
CA GLY A 141 3.69 9.79 6.36
C GLY A 141 3.42 10.00 7.86
N VAL A 142 4.44 10.49 8.56
CA VAL A 142 4.42 10.60 10.03
C VAL A 142 3.68 11.85 10.50
N MET A 143 3.75 12.93 9.75
CA MET A 143 3.21 14.24 10.15
C MET A 143 2.07 14.73 9.25
N ASN A 144 1.50 13.87 8.42
CA ASN A 144 0.51 14.27 7.44
C ASN A 144 -0.91 14.02 7.94
N GLU A 145 -1.67 15.08 8.12
CA GLU A 145 -3.09 15.03 8.50
C GLU A 145 -3.95 15.48 7.32
N MET A 146 -4.86 14.60 6.87
CA MET A 146 -5.86 14.92 5.87
C MET A 146 -7.08 15.55 6.52
N GLU A 147 -7.64 16.59 5.92
CA GLU A 147 -8.91 17.18 6.31
C GLU A 147 -9.87 17.21 5.13
N LEU A 148 -11.06 16.66 5.32
CA LEU A 148 -12.13 16.64 4.33
C LEU A 148 -13.35 17.39 4.82
N SER A 149 -14.07 17.97 3.86
CA SER A 149 -15.42 18.53 4.01
C SER A 149 -16.40 17.60 3.29
N VAL A 150 -17.39 17.05 4.02
CA VAL A 150 -18.36 16.09 3.49
C VAL A 150 -19.77 16.65 3.64
N THR A 151 -20.51 16.72 2.55
CA THR A 151 -21.89 17.24 2.53
C THR A 151 -22.89 16.09 2.45
N PHE A 152 -23.82 16.09 3.39
CA PHE A 152 -24.95 15.15 3.47
C PHE A 152 -26.27 15.83 3.14
N ALA A 153 -27.10 15.17 2.37
CA ALA A 153 -28.49 15.52 2.12
C ALA A 153 -29.37 14.29 2.04
N LYS A 154 -30.42 14.22 2.85
CA LYS A 154 -31.36 13.07 2.93
C LYS A 154 -30.63 11.76 3.22
N ASN A 155 -29.72 11.78 4.19
CA ASN A 155 -28.90 10.63 4.58
C ASN A 155 -28.07 10.06 3.40
N LYS A 156 -27.58 10.92 2.51
CA LYS A 156 -26.69 10.56 1.41
C LYS A 156 -25.50 11.51 1.35
N ILE A 157 -24.34 11.00 1.03
CA ILE A 157 -23.17 11.82 0.68
C ILE A 157 -23.43 12.42 -0.70
N THR A 158 -23.40 13.73 -0.79
CA THR A 158 -23.65 14.47 -2.04
C THR A 158 -22.40 15.19 -2.55
N ASN A 159 -21.44 15.45 -1.66
CA ASN A 159 -20.16 16.06 -2.02
C ASN A 159 -19.08 15.69 -1.00
N ILE A 160 -17.85 15.54 -1.49
CA ILE A 160 -16.64 15.37 -0.69
C ILE A 160 -15.61 16.33 -1.29
N GLU A 161 -15.06 17.21 -0.47
CA GLU A 161 -14.05 18.19 -0.86
C GLU A 161 -12.85 18.11 0.07
N THR A 162 -11.68 18.34 -0.49
CA THR A 162 -10.44 18.48 0.24
C THR A 162 -10.35 19.87 0.87
N VAL A 163 -10.11 19.90 2.17
CA VAL A 163 -9.76 21.12 2.90
C VAL A 163 -8.25 21.22 3.06
N CYS A 164 -7.61 20.09 3.41
CA CYS A 164 -6.17 19.95 3.51
C CYS A 164 -5.76 18.54 3.04
N ALA A 165 -4.78 18.50 2.16
CA ALA A 165 -4.31 17.24 1.56
C ALA A 165 -3.42 16.42 2.51
N GLY A 166 -2.98 16.97 3.64
CA GLY A 166 -2.08 16.32 4.57
C GLY A 166 -0.61 16.50 4.23
N SER A 167 -0.25 17.57 3.52
CA SER A 167 1.14 17.98 3.39
C SER A 167 1.58 18.74 4.65
N ALA A 168 2.71 18.37 5.23
CA ALA A 168 3.25 19.03 6.43
C ALA A 168 3.68 20.49 6.18
N THR A 169 3.74 20.91 4.94
CA THR A 169 4.04 22.27 4.53
C THR A 169 2.85 22.86 3.79
N GLN A 170 1.98 23.52 4.53
CA GLN A 170 0.92 24.37 3.98
C GLN A 170 1.47 25.57 3.16
N ALA A 171 2.77 25.57 2.87
CA ALA A 171 3.42 26.59 2.07
C ALA A 171 3.22 26.40 0.56
N ASP A 172 2.83 25.20 0.14
CA ASP A 172 2.69 24.84 -1.26
C ASP A 172 1.24 24.43 -1.54
N GLU A 173 0.32 25.41 -1.45
CA GLU A 173 -1.08 25.24 -1.85
C GLU A 173 -1.22 24.81 -3.33
N ASP A 174 -0.14 24.86 -4.11
CA ASP A 174 -0.08 24.47 -5.51
C ASP A 174 0.54 23.08 -5.74
N GLU A 175 1.18 22.46 -4.76
CA GLU A 175 1.70 21.08 -4.85
C GLU A 175 0.73 20.08 -4.21
N TYR A 176 -0.32 19.78 -4.91
CA TYR A 176 -1.02 18.51 -4.70
C TYR A 176 -0.03 17.36 -4.82
N SER A 177 0.13 16.56 -3.78
CA SER A 177 0.76 15.27 -4.01
C SER A 177 -0.11 14.51 -5.01
N SER A 178 0.46 14.02 -6.07
CA SER A 178 -0.26 13.28 -7.13
C SER A 178 -1.03 12.08 -6.58
N VAL A 179 -0.60 11.53 -5.44
CA VAL A 179 -1.30 10.48 -4.67
C VAL A 179 -2.65 10.98 -4.20
N TYR A 180 -2.70 12.21 -3.72
CA TYR A 180 -3.90 12.81 -3.18
C TYR A 180 -4.92 13.16 -4.25
N GLN A 181 -4.46 13.75 -5.37
CA GLN A 181 -5.33 14.00 -6.53
C GLN A 181 -5.98 12.70 -7.02
N THR A 182 -5.24 11.59 -7.02
CA THR A 182 -5.76 10.28 -7.41
C THR A 182 -6.92 9.84 -6.50
N VAL A 183 -6.86 10.12 -5.19
CA VAL A 183 -7.96 9.85 -4.25
C VAL A 183 -9.16 10.75 -4.55
N GLU A 184 -8.93 12.04 -4.75
CA GLU A 184 -9.99 13.00 -5.04
C GLU A 184 -10.70 12.69 -6.37
N GLU A 185 -9.93 12.42 -7.43
CA GLU A 185 -10.47 12.17 -8.76
C GLU A 185 -11.16 10.80 -8.89
N LYS A 186 -10.72 9.79 -8.13
CA LYS A 186 -11.17 8.41 -8.31
C LYS A 186 -11.99 7.87 -7.14
N LEU A 187 -11.54 8.04 -5.90
CA LEU A 187 -12.22 7.48 -4.74
C LEU A 187 -13.50 8.22 -4.37
N PHE A 188 -13.44 9.56 -4.34
CA PHE A 188 -14.60 10.37 -3.92
C PHE A 188 -15.81 10.15 -4.83
N PRO A 189 -15.68 10.17 -6.16
CA PRO A 189 -16.81 9.85 -7.03
C PRO A 189 -17.38 8.45 -6.78
N ARG A 190 -16.54 7.44 -6.52
CA ARG A 190 -16.98 6.07 -6.22
C ARG A 190 -17.78 5.98 -4.94
N ILE A 191 -17.35 6.66 -3.87
CA ILE A 191 -18.09 6.74 -2.62
C ILE A 191 -19.44 7.42 -2.83
N ILE A 192 -19.46 8.56 -3.54
CA ILE A 192 -20.69 9.31 -3.81
C ILE A 192 -21.66 8.49 -4.67
N GLU A 193 -21.18 7.81 -5.70
CA GLU A 193 -22.01 7.01 -6.61
C GLU A 193 -22.58 5.77 -5.90
N SER A 194 -21.72 5.01 -5.22
CA SER A 194 -22.12 3.78 -4.53
C SER A 194 -22.82 4.01 -3.20
N GLN A 195 -22.64 5.19 -2.59
CA GLN A 195 -23.05 5.46 -1.20
C GLN A 195 -22.48 4.43 -0.22
N SER A 196 -21.22 4.03 -0.45
CA SER A 196 -20.57 2.99 0.33
C SER A 196 -19.10 3.30 0.60
N LEU A 197 -18.63 2.99 1.80
CA LEU A 197 -17.22 3.01 2.18
C LEU A 197 -16.52 1.67 1.85
N ALA A 198 -17.27 0.65 1.41
CA ALA A 198 -16.72 -0.63 0.97
C ALA A 198 -16.13 -0.58 -0.45
N VAL A 199 -16.04 0.60 -1.09
CA VAL A 199 -15.29 0.77 -2.34
C VAL A 199 -13.81 0.42 -2.10
N ASP A 200 -13.14 -0.14 -3.12
CA ASP A 200 -11.71 -0.43 -3.01
C ASP A 200 -10.89 0.84 -2.80
N SER A 201 -9.83 0.71 -2.03
CA SER A 201 -8.81 1.74 -1.92
C SER A 201 -8.02 1.82 -3.23
N ILE A 202 -7.61 3.01 -3.61
CA ILE A 202 -6.84 3.23 -4.85
C ILE A 202 -5.44 2.63 -4.68
N THR A 203 -5.05 1.72 -5.56
CA THR A 203 -3.71 1.12 -5.57
C THR A 203 -2.65 2.20 -5.75
N GLY A 204 -1.63 2.19 -4.91
CA GLY A 204 -0.60 3.23 -4.84
C GLY A 204 -1.01 4.48 -4.04
N ALA A 205 -2.28 4.54 -3.55
CA ALA A 205 -2.79 5.59 -2.67
C ALA A 205 -3.60 5.02 -1.50
N THR A 206 -3.27 3.80 -1.04
CA THR A 206 -4.06 3.04 -0.06
C THR A 206 -4.18 3.77 1.28
N VAL A 207 -3.08 4.33 1.78
CA VAL A 207 -3.07 5.05 3.06
C VAL A 207 -3.98 6.27 3.01
N SER A 208 -3.85 7.09 1.98
CA SER A 208 -4.70 8.27 1.76
C SER A 208 -6.17 7.87 1.51
N SER A 209 -6.42 6.77 0.82
CA SER A 209 -7.78 6.23 0.64
C SER A 209 -8.41 5.81 1.97
N ASN A 210 -7.64 5.14 2.83
CA ASN A 210 -8.10 4.71 4.14
C ASN A 210 -8.31 5.91 5.07
N ALA A 211 -7.44 6.92 5.02
CA ALA A 211 -7.63 8.18 5.75
C ALA A 211 -8.97 8.85 5.36
N ALA A 212 -9.24 8.97 4.06
CA ALA A 212 -10.50 9.53 3.57
C ALA A 212 -11.72 8.76 4.07
N LYS A 213 -11.69 7.43 3.99
CA LYS A 213 -12.78 6.58 4.50
C LYS A 213 -12.95 6.71 6.02
N THR A 214 -11.84 6.79 6.77
CA THR A 214 -11.85 7.00 8.22
C THR A 214 -12.49 8.33 8.60
N ILE A 215 -12.14 9.40 7.90
CA ILE A 215 -12.76 10.72 8.09
C ILE A 215 -14.26 10.66 7.87
N ILE A 216 -14.69 10.09 6.74
CA ILE A 216 -16.12 10.00 6.41
C ILE A 216 -16.86 9.15 7.42
N LYS A 217 -16.27 8.01 7.84
CA LYS A 217 -16.79 7.15 8.90
C LYS A 217 -17.02 7.93 10.19
N ASN A 218 -16.01 8.65 10.66
CA ASN A 218 -16.08 9.43 11.90
C ASN A 218 -17.14 10.54 11.79
N ILE A 219 -17.21 11.28 10.67
CA ILE A 219 -18.24 12.28 10.43
C ILE A 219 -19.64 11.66 10.51
N ILE A 220 -19.87 10.48 9.94
CA ILE A 220 -21.15 9.78 10.01
C ILE A 220 -21.51 9.47 11.47
N ASP A 221 -20.60 8.86 12.22
CA ASP A 221 -20.84 8.43 13.59
C ASP A 221 -21.05 9.62 14.56
N GLU A 222 -20.31 10.70 14.38
CA GLU A 222 -20.41 11.90 15.21
C GLU A 222 -21.66 12.75 14.94
N ASN A 223 -22.28 12.60 13.75
CA ASN A 223 -23.42 13.43 13.35
C ASN A 223 -24.75 12.64 13.27
N GLY A 224 -24.89 11.62 14.11
CA GLY A 224 -26.12 10.88 14.34
C GLY A 224 -26.37 9.71 13.41
N GLY A 225 -25.44 9.44 12.49
CA GLY A 225 -25.47 8.24 11.64
C GLY A 225 -24.93 7.00 12.36
N ASN A 226 -24.95 5.88 11.64
CA ASN A 226 -24.23 4.67 11.99
C ASN A 226 -23.42 4.25 10.77
N SER A 227 -22.10 4.36 10.86
CA SER A 227 -21.19 4.10 9.73
C SER A 227 -21.27 2.66 9.22
N SER A 228 -21.65 1.67 10.06
CA SER A 228 -21.85 0.29 9.62
C SER A 228 -22.84 0.16 8.45
N ASN A 229 -23.82 1.07 8.37
CA ASN A 229 -24.79 1.08 7.28
C ASN A 229 -24.21 1.55 5.93
N TRP A 230 -22.96 2.04 5.94
CA TRP A 230 -22.25 2.57 4.78
C TRP A 230 -21.20 1.59 4.21
N TYR A 231 -21.16 0.35 4.65
CA TYR A 231 -20.26 -0.69 4.16
C TYR A 231 -20.97 -1.74 3.30
N THR A 232 -21.96 -1.31 2.50
CA THR A 232 -22.59 -2.20 1.52
C THR A 232 -21.57 -2.59 0.45
N PRO A 233 -21.31 -3.89 0.22
CA PRO A 233 -20.39 -4.34 -0.81
C PRO A 233 -20.78 -3.79 -2.19
N VAL A 234 -19.77 -3.33 -2.95
CA VAL A 234 -19.95 -2.86 -4.31
C VAL A 234 -19.74 -4.04 -5.26
N GLU A 235 -20.76 -4.36 -6.05
CA GLU A 235 -20.68 -5.48 -7.00
C GLU A 235 -19.62 -5.21 -8.07
N LYS A 236 -18.80 -6.23 -8.35
CA LYS A 236 -17.82 -6.19 -9.43
C LYS A 236 -18.43 -6.63 -10.75
N LYS A 237 -18.00 -6.00 -11.82
CA LYS A 237 -18.32 -6.43 -13.18
C LYS A 237 -17.65 -7.75 -13.51
N THR A 238 -18.23 -8.49 -14.44
CA THR A 238 -17.69 -9.76 -14.95
C THR A 238 -17.49 -9.75 -16.46
N ASP A 239 -17.53 -8.57 -17.05
CA ASP A 239 -17.38 -8.37 -18.49
C ASP A 239 -15.93 -8.57 -18.92
N THR A 240 -15.76 -8.99 -20.19
CA THR A 240 -14.45 -9.07 -20.83
C THR A 240 -14.39 -8.13 -22.03
N VAL A 241 -13.38 -7.26 -22.05
CA VAL A 241 -13.09 -6.34 -23.13
C VAL A 241 -11.82 -6.82 -23.85
N LYS A 242 -11.87 -6.89 -25.18
CA LYS A 242 -10.72 -7.21 -26.02
C LYS A 242 -10.21 -5.97 -26.73
N LEU A 243 -8.91 -5.74 -26.60
CA LEU A 243 -8.17 -4.70 -27.30
C LEU A 243 -7.14 -5.38 -28.20
N GLU A 244 -7.18 -5.11 -29.50
CA GLU A 244 -6.39 -5.86 -30.49
C GLU A 244 -5.53 -4.94 -31.37
N ASP A 245 -4.61 -5.54 -32.11
CA ASP A 245 -3.78 -4.91 -33.14
C ASP A 245 -2.80 -3.84 -32.61
N TYR A 246 -2.23 -3.98 -31.43
CA TYR A 246 -1.10 -3.16 -30.98
C TYR A 246 0.24 -3.74 -31.47
N ASP A 247 1.21 -2.86 -31.70
CA ASP A 247 2.57 -3.30 -31.95
C ASP A 247 3.27 -3.70 -30.65
N VAL A 248 3.06 -2.91 -29.60
CA VAL A 248 3.70 -3.13 -28.30
C VAL A 248 2.66 -2.97 -27.17
N ILE A 249 2.71 -3.88 -26.20
CA ILE A 249 2.02 -3.76 -24.92
C ILE A 249 3.10 -3.53 -23.86
N VAL A 250 2.97 -2.46 -23.06
CA VAL A 250 3.85 -2.16 -21.94
C VAL A 250 3.11 -2.42 -20.64
N VAL A 251 3.63 -3.33 -19.82
CA VAL A 251 3.03 -3.71 -18.53
C VAL A 251 3.82 -3.07 -17.40
N GLY A 252 3.19 -2.14 -16.69
CA GLY A 252 3.79 -1.24 -15.71
C GLY A 252 4.28 0.04 -16.37
N LEU A 253 3.80 1.19 -15.88
CA LEU A 253 4.18 2.53 -16.35
C LEU A 253 4.99 3.31 -15.30
N GLY A 254 5.86 2.60 -14.60
CA GLY A 254 6.97 3.17 -13.82
C GLY A 254 8.08 3.68 -14.76
N THR A 255 9.28 3.97 -14.23
CA THR A 255 10.39 4.56 -15.00
C THR A 255 10.73 3.75 -16.25
N GLY A 256 10.93 2.44 -16.12
CA GLY A 256 11.30 1.58 -17.26
C GLY A 256 10.16 1.43 -18.28
N GLY A 257 8.93 1.31 -17.81
CA GLY A 257 7.76 1.18 -18.68
C GLY A 257 7.44 2.47 -19.42
N MET A 258 7.50 3.61 -18.73
CA MET A 258 7.36 4.91 -19.39
C MET A 258 8.41 5.08 -20.51
N ALA A 259 9.68 4.88 -20.20
CA ALA A 259 10.75 5.03 -21.21
C ALA A 259 10.52 4.08 -22.41
N SER A 260 10.08 2.84 -22.14
CA SER A 260 9.74 1.87 -23.18
C SER A 260 8.54 2.32 -24.03
N TYR A 261 7.50 2.84 -23.39
CA TYR A 261 6.31 3.37 -24.08
C TYR A 261 6.68 4.54 -24.98
N LEU A 262 7.40 5.53 -24.44
CA LEU A 262 7.83 6.72 -25.17
C LEU A 262 8.73 6.37 -26.37
N SER A 263 9.72 5.51 -26.15
CA SER A 263 10.62 5.05 -27.21
C SER A 263 9.87 4.27 -28.30
N ALA A 264 8.95 3.39 -27.97
CA ALA A 264 8.17 2.64 -28.94
C ALA A 264 7.30 3.57 -29.79
N VAL A 265 6.62 4.53 -29.18
CA VAL A 265 5.80 5.52 -29.89
C VAL A 265 6.65 6.41 -30.80
N GLU A 266 7.80 6.89 -30.34
CA GLU A 266 8.72 7.71 -31.13
C GLU A 266 9.23 6.98 -32.36
N ASN A 267 9.38 5.66 -32.28
CA ASN A 267 9.73 4.79 -33.40
C ASN A 267 8.54 4.34 -34.25
N GLY A 268 7.36 4.91 -34.05
CA GLY A 268 6.18 4.73 -34.89
C GLY A 268 5.33 3.50 -34.55
N ALA A 269 5.57 2.84 -33.44
CA ALA A 269 4.73 1.73 -32.96
C ALA A 269 3.39 2.23 -32.39
N THR A 270 2.35 1.40 -32.50
CA THR A 270 1.12 1.56 -31.74
C THR A 270 1.28 0.86 -30.39
N VAL A 271 1.05 1.59 -29.29
CA VAL A 271 1.37 1.13 -27.95
C VAL A 271 0.15 1.18 -27.04
N PHE A 272 -0.06 0.12 -26.24
CA PHE A 272 -0.96 0.12 -25.11
C PHE A 272 -0.20 -0.06 -23.81
N GLY A 273 -0.45 0.81 -22.83
CA GLY A 273 0.14 0.76 -21.50
C GLY A 273 -0.85 0.25 -20.46
N MET A 274 -0.39 -0.64 -19.57
CA MET A 274 -1.14 -1.14 -18.43
C MET A 274 -0.45 -0.72 -17.13
N GLU A 275 -1.15 -0.07 -16.21
CA GLU A 275 -0.64 0.33 -14.90
C GLU A 275 -1.59 -0.13 -13.80
N ALA A 276 -1.06 -0.85 -12.84
CA ALA A 276 -1.82 -1.38 -11.71
C ALA A 276 -2.23 -0.30 -10.70
N ALA A 277 -1.39 0.73 -10.55
CA ALA A 277 -1.68 1.83 -9.65
C ALA A 277 -2.71 2.82 -10.23
N GLY A 278 -3.26 3.64 -9.36
CA GLY A 278 -4.17 4.72 -9.75
C GLY A 278 -3.51 5.84 -10.55
N LYS A 279 -2.17 5.87 -10.59
CA LYS A 279 -1.35 6.87 -11.30
C LYS A 279 -0.15 6.21 -11.96
N VAL A 280 0.42 6.87 -12.95
CA VAL A 280 1.68 6.46 -13.60
C VAL A 280 2.90 6.92 -12.81
N GLY A 281 4.08 6.41 -13.18
CA GLY A 281 5.38 6.84 -12.66
C GLY A 281 6.00 5.86 -11.65
N GLY A 282 5.19 5.07 -10.95
CA GLY A 282 5.68 4.06 -10.01
C GLY A 282 6.68 4.62 -9.00
N ASN A 283 7.69 3.83 -8.64
CA ASN A 283 8.75 4.27 -7.73
C ASN A 283 9.57 5.46 -8.27
N GLY A 284 9.58 5.68 -9.59
CA GLY A 284 10.29 6.81 -10.21
C GLY A 284 9.85 8.17 -9.68
N THR A 285 8.57 8.33 -9.32
CA THR A 285 8.07 9.59 -8.76
C THR A 285 8.46 9.80 -7.29
N HIS A 286 8.88 8.75 -6.59
CA HIS A 286 9.27 8.80 -5.18
C HIS A 286 10.79 8.84 -4.95
N THR A 287 11.59 8.62 -6.00
CA THR A 287 13.05 8.70 -5.88
C THR A 287 13.53 10.14 -5.74
N ALA A 288 14.70 10.33 -5.14
CA ALA A 288 15.34 11.65 -5.09
C ALA A 288 15.69 12.15 -6.51
N GLY A 289 16.09 11.24 -7.39
CA GLY A 289 16.43 11.53 -8.79
C GLY A 289 17.20 10.38 -9.42
N PRO A 290 17.38 10.40 -10.76
CA PRO A 290 18.17 9.39 -11.43
C PRO A 290 19.66 9.64 -11.20
N LEU A 291 20.43 8.55 -11.25
CA LEU A 291 21.86 8.63 -11.49
C LEU A 291 22.10 8.84 -12.99
N ALA A 292 22.97 9.79 -13.33
CA ALA A 292 23.38 10.02 -14.71
C ALA A 292 24.86 10.33 -14.79
N VAL A 293 25.54 9.66 -15.69
CA VAL A 293 26.95 9.86 -15.94
C VAL A 293 27.12 10.82 -17.10
N ASN A 294 27.66 11.99 -16.80
CA ASN A 294 28.05 13.00 -17.79
C ASN A 294 26.97 13.33 -18.84
N PRO A 295 25.72 13.69 -18.50
CA PRO A 295 24.75 14.09 -19.51
C PRO A 295 25.34 15.18 -20.42
N PRO A 296 25.36 15.02 -21.75
CA PRO A 296 26.00 15.95 -22.67
C PRO A 296 25.57 17.40 -22.49
N SER A 297 24.29 17.65 -22.29
CA SER A 297 23.76 19.00 -22.07
C SER A 297 24.29 19.64 -20.77
N LEU A 298 24.44 18.85 -19.73
CA LEU A 298 24.97 19.33 -18.44
C LEU A 298 26.48 19.49 -18.46
N VAL A 299 27.20 18.63 -19.19
CA VAL A 299 28.64 18.80 -19.44
C VAL A 299 28.89 20.07 -20.23
N GLU A 300 28.10 20.37 -21.28
CA GLU A 300 28.18 21.63 -22.00
C GLU A 300 27.93 22.83 -21.08
N ALA A 301 26.91 22.79 -20.26
CA ALA A 301 26.61 23.82 -19.27
C ALA A 301 27.73 23.99 -18.23
N ASN A 302 28.49 22.92 -17.95
CA ASN A 302 29.66 22.93 -17.05
C ASN A 302 30.97 23.36 -17.78
N GLY A 303 30.87 23.99 -18.94
CA GLY A 303 32.01 24.46 -19.69
C GLY A 303 32.80 23.38 -20.44
N GLY A 304 32.21 22.22 -20.64
CA GLY A 304 32.79 21.06 -21.31
C GLY A 304 33.58 20.12 -20.38
N GLU A 305 33.58 20.40 -19.09
CA GLU A 305 34.23 19.53 -18.10
C GLU A 305 33.28 18.43 -17.66
N LYS A 306 33.71 17.17 -17.75
CA LYS A 306 33.00 16.03 -17.26
C LYS A 306 32.90 16.06 -15.74
N PHE A 307 31.79 15.55 -15.18
CA PHE A 307 31.56 15.43 -13.73
C PHE A 307 32.27 14.22 -13.15
N VAL A 308 32.44 13.18 -13.95
CA VAL A 308 32.90 11.86 -13.54
C VAL A 308 33.88 11.31 -14.61
N ASP A 309 34.94 10.64 -14.13
CA ASP A 309 35.74 9.74 -14.96
C ASP A 309 35.04 8.38 -15.01
N GLU A 310 34.63 7.95 -16.19
CA GLU A 310 33.83 6.74 -16.40
C GLU A 310 34.60 5.45 -16.03
N ASP A 311 35.91 5.41 -16.30
CA ASP A 311 36.72 4.22 -15.99
C ASP A 311 36.96 4.12 -14.47
N GLU A 312 37.18 5.25 -13.77
CA GLU A 312 37.31 5.30 -12.33
C GLU A 312 35.98 4.89 -11.66
N LEU A 313 34.85 5.35 -12.19
CA LEU A 313 33.54 4.98 -11.68
C LEU A 313 33.25 3.47 -11.86
N LEU A 314 33.54 2.91 -13.02
CA LEU A 314 33.37 1.49 -13.28
C LEU A 314 34.20 0.65 -12.31
N GLN A 315 35.45 1.01 -12.12
CA GLN A 315 36.31 0.31 -11.16
C GLN A 315 35.74 0.38 -9.74
N ALA A 316 35.35 1.57 -9.28
CA ALA A 316 34.81 1.75 -7.95
C ALA A 316 33.49 1.00 -7.74
N TRP A 317 32.62 0.94 -8.77
CA TRP A 317 31.38 0.19 -8.71
C TRP A 317 31.64 -1.31 -8.58
N MET A 318 32.53 -1.85 -9.40
CA MET A 318 32.88 -3.26 -9.34
C MET A 318 33.57 -3.63 -8.02
N GLU A 319 34.44 -2.76 -7.48
CA GLU A 319 35.04 -2.95 -6.15
C GLU A 319 34.00 -2.91 -5.02
N TYR A 320 33.04 -1.98 -5.07
CA TYR A 320 31.96 -1.85 -4.07
C TYR A 320 31.05 -3.08 -4.03
N THR A 321 30.81 -3.70 -5.16
CA THR A 321 29.97 -4.91 -5.27
C THR A 321 30.78 -6.20 -5.17
N ASP A 322 32.02 -6.18 -4.69
CA ASP A 322 32.94 -7.32 -4.63
C ASP A 322 33.03 -8.09 -5.98
N ASN A 323 32.81 -7.40 -7.09
CA ASN A 323 32.71 -7.94 -8.45
C ASN A 323 31.52 -8.88 -8.69
N ASP A 324 30.51 -8.85 -7.87
CA ASP A 324 29.27 -9.62 -8.06
C ASP A 324 28.33 -8.98 -9.10
N ALA A 325 28.44 -7.69 -9.35
CA ALA A 325 27.69 -7.04 -10.42
C ALA A 325 28.18 -7.51 -11.81
N LYS A 326 27.30 -7.47 -12.81
CA LYS A 326 27.68 -7.72 -14.21
C LYS A 326 28.34 -6.48 -14.79
N GLU A 327 29.67 -6.55 -14.99
CA GLU A 327 30.48 -5.43 -15.47
C GLU A 327 29.94 -4.84 -16.78
N ASP A 328 29.47 -5.68 -17.71
CA ASP A 328 28.90 -5.24 -18.98
C ASP A 328 27.62 -4.42 -18.81
N LEU A 329 26.77 -4.75 -17.84
CA LEU A 329 25.57 -3.97 -17.52
C LEU A 329 25.91 -2.69 -16.78
N VAL A 330 26.85 -2.72 -15.83
CA VAL A 330 27.35 -1.51 -15.15
C VAL A 330 27.94 -0.54 -16.16
N LYS A 331 28.78 -1.07 -17.07
CA LYS A 331 29.35 -0.27 -18.14
C LYS A 331 28.30 0.31 -19.07
N LEU A 332 27.28 -0.46 -19.46
CA LEU A 332 26.16 0.04 -20.26
C LEU A 332 25.44 1.21 -19.57
N MET A 333 25.18 1.10 -18.26
CA MET A 333 24.57 2.20 -17.50
C MET A 333 25.47 3.44 -17.47
N ILE A 334 26.76 3.28 -17.29
CA ILE A 334 27.73 4.39 -17.30
C ILE A 334 27.75 5.07 -18.67
N ASP A 335 27.86 4.30 -19.73
CA ASP A 335 28.01 4.80 -21.09
C ASP A 335 26.72 5.50 -21.60
N GLU A 336 25.54 4.98 -21.29
CA GLU A 336 24.29 5.38 -21.93
C GLU A 336 23.39 6.30 -21.06
N SER A 337 23.61 6.35 -19.73
CA SER A 337 22.68 7.06 -18.83
C SER A 337 22.61 8.55 -19.11
N GLY A 338 23.72 9.18 -19.42
CA GLY A 338 23.76 10.62 -19.72
C GLY A 338 22.96 10.99 -20.98
N GLU A 339 23.15 10.26 -22.07
CA GLU A 339 22.41 10.48 -23.32
C GLU A 339 20.93 10.13 -23.16
N THR A 340 20.60 9.10 -22.37
CA THR A 340 19.22 8.74 -22.06
C THR A 340 18.48 9.87 -21.35
N LEU A 341 19.11 10.53 -20.38
CA LEU A 341 18.50 11.67 -19.71
C LEU A 341 18.36 12.89 -20.61
N ASP A 342 19.35 13.17 -21.49
CA ASP A 342 19.23 14.22 -22.47
C ASP A 342 18.12 13.94 -23.50
N TRP A 343 17.88 12.67 -23.85
CA TRP A 343 16.73 12.27 -24.66
C TRP A 343 15.40 12.61 -23.97
N LEU A 344 15.27 12.33 -22.66
CA LEU A 344 14.06 12.67 -21.90
C LEU A 344 13.80 14.19 -21.90
N THR A 345 14.83 14.99 -21.66
CA THR A 345 14.67 16.46 -21.62
C THR A 345 14.49 17.10 -22.98
N GLY A 346 15.10 16.51 -24.03
CA GLY A 346 15.01 17.02 -25.39
C GLY A 346 13.70 16.69 -26.10
N ASN A 347 13.18 15.49 -25.86
CA ASN A 347 12.02 14.98 -26.60
C ASN A 347 10.74 14.97 -25.77
N TRP A 348 10.82 14.93 -24.46
CA TRP A 348 9.69 14.74 -23.55
C TRP A 348 9.60 15.87 -22.52
N ASP A 349 8.67 15.76 -21.58
CA ASP A 349 8.39 16.84 -20.65
C ASP A 349 9.17 16.70 -19.33
N PHE A 350 10.51 16.68 -19.45
CA PHE A 350 11.40 16.63 -18.29
C PHE A 350 12.46 17.73 -18.34
N SER A 351 12.91 18.17 -17.18
CA SER A 351 14.09 19.01 -17.01
C SER A 351 15.02 18.43 -15.95
N LEU A 352 16.32 18.63 -16.13
CA LEU A 352 17.35 18.15 -15.23
C LEU A 352 18.01 19.30 -14.49
N MET A 353 18.32 19.09 -13.21
CA MET A 353 19.17 19.96 -12.43
C MET A 353 20.64 19.52 -12.56
N MET A 354 21.55 20.45 -12.26
CA MET A 354 22.98 20.12 -12.24
C MET A 354 23.26 18.98 -11.25
N PRO A 355 24.13 18.03 -11.61
CA PRO A 355 24.47 16.91 -10.77
C PRO A 355 25.04 17.36 -9.41
N LYS A 356 24.67 16.65 -8.37
CA LYS A 356 25.16 16.88 -7.01
C LYS A 356 25.83 15.63 -6.45
N MET A 357 26.81 15.84 -5.57
CA MET A 357 27.27 14.76 -4.70
C MET A 357 26.24 14.56 -3.60
N LEU A 358 25.95 13.30 -3.29
CA LEU A 358 25.31 12.96 -2.02
C LEU A 358 26.41 12.84 -0.98
N ALA A 359 26.42 13.76 -0.03
CA ALA A 359 27.42 13.80 1.04
C ALA A 359 27.27 12.69 2.09
N PHE A 360 26.32 11.76 1.87
CA PHE A 360 26.01 10.70 2.85
C PHE A 360 26.97 9.52 2.78
N TYR A 361 27.64 9.34 1.64
CA TYR A 361 28.49 8.17 1.42
C TYR A 361 29.94 8.62 1.21
N ASP A 362 30.83 8.23 2.11
CA ASP A 362 32.27 8.48 2.00
C ASP A 362 32.87 7.92 0.68
N SER A 363 32.22 6.88 0.14
CA SER A 363 32.57 6.26 -1.14
C SER A 363 32.03 7.00 -2.35
N HIS A 364 31.07 7.92 -2.21
CA HIS A 364 30.40 8.60 -3.33
C HIS A 364 30.98 9.98 -3.57
N LYS A 365 32.16 10.03 -4.16
CA LYS A 365 32.89 11.27 -4.45
C LYS A 365 32.37 12.01 -5.68
N TRP A 366 31.51 11.40 -6.47
CA TRP A 366 31.13 11.92 -7.76
C TRP A 366 29.76 12.59 -7.75
N PRO A 367 29.60 13.73 -8.44
CA PRO A 367 28.31 14.36 -8.64
C PRO A 367 27.52 13.60 -9.70
N LEU A 368 26.85 12.52 -9.29
CA LEU A 368 26.06 11.64 -10.15
C LEU A 368 24.56 11.89 -10.06
N TRP A 369 24.10 12.51 -8.99
CA TRP A 369 22.67 12.69 -8.74
C TRP A 369 22.15 13.91 -9.45
N THR A 370 21.26 13.70 -10.42
CA THR A 370 20.49 14.73 -11.09
C THR A 370 19.06 14.67 -10.60
N PHE A 371 18.58 15.76 -10.03
CA PHE A 371 17.17 15.88 -9.76
C PHE A 371 16.44 16.23 -11.05
N TYR A 372 15.25 15.69 -11.25
CA TYR A 372 14.43 15.96 -12.41
C TYR A 372 13.00 16.34 -12.01
N THR A 373 12.39 17.17 -12.83
CA THR A 373 11.00 17.60 -12.73
C THR A 373 10.39 17.59 -14.12
N ASP A 374 9.11 17.99 -14.25
CA ASP A 374 8.58 18.38 -15.55
C ASP A 374 9.30 19.61 -16.13
N SER A 375 9.05 19.95 -17.36
CA SER A 375 9.70 21.07 -18.05
C SER A 375 9.43 22.44 -17.43
N THR A 376 8.41 22.55 -16.59
CA THR A 376 8.08 23.79 -15.84
C THR A 376 8.79 23.90 -14.50
N GLY A 377 9.42 22.83 -14.03
CA GLY A 377 10.06 22.78 -12.71
C GLY A 377 9.11 22.51 -11.54
N THR A 378 7.89 22.05 -11.82
CA THR A 378 6.84 21.88 -10.81
C THR A 378 6.90 20.53 -10.13
N SER A 379 6.80 19.42 -10.87
CA SER A 379 6.77 18.10 -10.27
C SER A 379 7.28 16.99 -11.20
N LYS A 380 7.84 15.95 -10.60
CA LYS A 380 8.24 14.74 -11.35
C LYS A 380 7.04 14.04 -11.96
N GLU A 381 5.95 13.94 -11.24
CA GLU A 381 4.73 13.28 -11.69
C GLU A 381 4.19 13.90 -12.98
N LEU A 382 4.19 15.22 -13.06
CA LEU A 382 3.78 15.92 -14.27
C LEU A 382 4.67 15.56 -15.46
N GLY A 383 5.96 15.38 -15.25
CA GLY A 383 6.87 14.90 -16.29
C GLY A 383 6.43 13.56 -16.89
N TYR A 384 6.04 12.59 -16.03
CA TYR A 384 5.51 11.30 -16.46
C TYR A 384 4.16 11.44 -17.19
N VAL A 385 3.20 12.12 -16.59
CA VAL A 385 1.86 12.28 -17.15
C VAL A 385 1.90 13.02 -18.49
N ASN A 386 2.55 14.18 -18.53
CA ASN A 386 2.61 15.00 -19.74
C ASN A 386 3.34 14.30 -20.89
N SER A 387 4.42 13.56 -20.58
CA SER A 387 5.14 12.77 -21.59
C SER A 387 4.29 11.65 -22.16
N LEU A 388 3.57 10.89 -21.32
CA LEU A 388 2.67 9.84 -21.79
C LEU A 388 1.48 10.40 -22.58
N GLU A 389 0.88 11.52 -22.14
CA GLU A 389 -0.21 12.17 -22.88
C GLU A 389 0.28 12.72 -24.24
N LYS A 390 1.49 13.29 -24.29
CA LYS A 390 2.12 13.70 -25.55
C LYS A 390 2.34 12.51 -26.49
N ALA A 391 2.84 11.39 -25.97
CA ALA A 391 3.04 10.17 -26.75
C ALA A 391 1.72 9.55 -27.23
N LYS A 392 0.70 9.51 -26.36
CA LYS A 392 -0.65 9.07 -26.70
C LYS A 392 -1.22 9.90 -27.85
N ALA A 393 -1.03 11.20 -27.83
CA ALA A 393 -1.54 12.10 -28.89
C ALA A 393 -0.82 11.93 -30.26
N MET A 394 0.32 11.25 -30.35
CA MET A 394 1.04 11.02 -31.59
C MET A 394 0.35 10.03 -32.53
N ASN A 395 -0.52 9.15 -32.00
CA ASN A 395 -1.30 8.21 -32.79
C ASN A 395 -2.63 7.93 -32.06
N GLU A 396 -3.75 7.99 -32.75
CA GLU A 396 -5.09 7.77 -32.17
C GLU A 396 -5.29 6.38 -31.54
N LYS A 397 -4.43 5.43 -31.89
CA LYS A 397 -4.46 4.08 -31.35
C LYS A 397 -3.63 3.93 -30.06
N ASN A 398 -2.71 4.83 -29.80
CA ASN A 398 -1.93 4.81 -28.57
C ASN A 398 -2.85 5.10 -27.37
N ASP A 399 -2.76 4.26 -26.36
CA ASP A 399 -3.52 4.47 -25.14
C ASP A 399 -2.82 3.83 -23.95
N TYR A 400 -3.25 4.19 -22.74
CA TYR A 400 -2.88 3.52 -21.53
C TYR A 400 -4.00 3.58 -20.51
N MET A 401 -4.02 2.62 -19.59
CA MET A 401 -4.97 2.56 -18.50
C MET A 401 -4.26 2.39 -17.17
N THR A 402 -4.63 3.20 -16.19
CA THR A 402 -4.30 3.02 -14.77
C THR A 402 -5.36 2.16 -14.10
N GLU A 403 -5.05 1.58 -12.93
CA GLU A 403 -5.90 0.64 -12.20
C GLU A 403 -6.25 -0.63 -13.00
N LEU A 404 -5.45 -0.94 -14.00
CA LEU A 404 -5.51 -2.17 -14.79
C LEU A 404 -4.34 -3.07 -14.43
N LYS A 405 -4.58 -3.99 -13.49
CA LYS A 405 -3.57 -4.92 -12.99
C LYS A 405 -3.43 -6.11 -13.93
N ALA A 406 -2.24 -6.33 -14.47
CA ALA A 406 -1.94 -7.52 -15.25
C ALA A 406 -2.03 -8.78 -14.37
N THR A 407 -2.70 -9.82 -14.87
CA THR A 407 -2.93 -11.09 -14.18
C THR A 407 -2.27 -12.28 -14.84
N ASP A 408 -2.21 -12.30 -16.17
CA ASP A 408 -1.68 -13.42 -16.95
C ASP A 408 -1.10 -12.93 -18.28
N LEU A 409 -0.16 -13.70 -18.85
CA LEU A 409 0.22 -13.57 -20.25
C LEU A 409 -0.70 -14.40 -21.13
N ILE A 410 -1.07 -13.88 -22.29
CA ILE A 410 -1.87 -14.63 -23.30
C ILE A 410 -0.91 -15.29 -24.27
N MET A 411 -1.00 -16.63 -24.35
CA MET A 411 -0.12 -17.45 -25.16
C MET A 411 -0.79 -17.98 -26.43
N ASP A 412 -0.04 -18.02 -27.54
CA ASP A 412 -0.36 -18.81 -28.73
C ASP A 412 0.79 -19.80 -28.99
N GLY A 413 0.60 -21.04 -28.54
CA GLY A 413 1.70 -22.00 -28.44
C GLY A 413 2.78 -21.51 -27.48
N ASP A 414 4.01 -21.34 -27.99
CA ASP A 414 5.17 -20.87 -27.21
C ASP A 414 5.39 -19.35 -27.32
N LYS A 415 4.44 -18.63 -27.92
CA LYS A 415 4.57 -17.18 -28.10
C LYS A 415 3.62 -16.42 -27.19
N VAL A 416 4.12 -15.39 -26.56
CA VAL A 416 3.30 -14.36 -25.91
C VAL A 416 2.67 -13.51 -26.99
N VAL A 417 1.33 -13.44 -27.02
CA VAL A 417 0.54 -12.66 -27.99
C VAL A 417 -0.28 -11.57 -27.32
N GLY A 418 -0.26 -11.48 -26.00
CA GLY A 418 -1.03 -10.47 -25.29
C GLY A 418 -0.87 -10.57 -23.77
N VAL A 419 -1.63 -9.74 -23.08
CA VAL A 419 -1.71 -9.67 -21.63
C VAL A 419 -3.16 -9.59 -21.21
N LYS A 420 -3.53 -10.35 -20.19
CA LYS A 420 -4.80 -10.25 -19.50
C LYS A 420 -4.62 -9.40 -18.24
N GLY A 421 -5.58 -8.55 -17.96
CA GLY A 421 -5.60 -7.74 -16.74
C GLY A 421 -7.01 -7.56 -16.20
N GLU A 422 -7.08 -7.25 -14.92
CA GLU A 422 -8.31 -6.91 -14.21
C GLU A 422 -8.31 -5.41 -13.87
N TYR A 423 -9.39 -4.75 -14.28
CA TYR A 423 -9.64 -3.36 -13.96
C TYR A 423 -10.32 -3.25 -12.59
N TYR A 424 -10.17 -2.12 -11.91
CA TYR A 424 -10.65 -1.94 -10.54
C TYR A 424 -12.12 -2.31 -10.33
N ASP A 425 -12.95 -2.24 -11.36
CA ASP A 425 -14.39 -2.53 -11.28
C ASP A 425 -14.72 -4.00 -11.55
N GLY A 426 -13.72 -4.86 -11.75
CA GLY A 426 -13.84 -6.28 -12.05
C GLY A 426 -13.85 -6.61 -13.55
N THR A 427 -13.88 -5.60 -14.44
CA THR A 427 -13.81 -5.83 -15.88
C THR A 427 -12.46 -6.46 -16.25
N THR A 428 -12.50 -7.59 -16.94
CA THR A 428 -11.31 -8.22 -17.51
C THR A 428 -10.96 -7.58 -18.85
N TYR A 429 -9.68 -7.20 -19.02
CA TYR A 429 -9.14 -6.76 -20.29
C TYR A 429 -8.19 -7.81 -20.86
N GLU A 430 -8.42 -8.21 -22.12
CA GLU A 430 -7.48 -9.00 -22.91
C GLU A 430 -6.87 -8.09 -23.98
N VAL A 431 -5.59 -7.75 -23.82
CA VAL A 431 -4.89 -6.84 -24.74
C VAL A 431 -3.94 -7.66 -25.61
N TYR A 432 -4.10 -7.55 -26.93
CA TYR A 432 -3.31 -8.30 -27.90
C TYR A 432 -2.34 -7.40 -28.67
N GLY A 433 -1.09 -7.85 -28.79
CA GLY A 433 -0.03 -7.12 -29.47
C GLY A 433 1.06 -8.03 -30.02
N LYS A 434 1.94 -7.47 -30.86
CA LYS A 434 3.06 -8.22 -31.47
C LYS A 434 4.20 -8.48 -30.48
N SER A 435 4.36 -7.58 -29.50
CA SER A 435 5.40 -7.67 -28.46
C SER A 435 4.86 -7.20 -27.13
N VAL A 436 5.36 -7.81 -26.04
CA VAL A 436 5.04 -7.44 -24.66
C VAL A 436 6.34 -7.04 -23.94
N ILE A 437 6.33 -5.88 -23.32
CA ILE A 437 7.41 -5.40 -22.46
C ILE A 437 6.90 -5.47 -21.01
N LEU A 438 7.58 -6.28 -20.19
CA LEU A 438 7.29 -6.41 -18.77
C LEU A 438 8.16 -5.43 -17.97
N ALA A 439 7.54 -4.44 -17.35
CA ALA A 439 8.19 -3.37 -16.60
C ALA A 439 7.52 -3.11 -15.23
N THR A 440 7.04 -4.20 -14.59
CA THR A 440 6.24 -4.13 -13.36
C THR A 440 7.06 -3.93 -12.07
N GLY A 441 8.34 -3.69 -12.19
CA GLY A 441 9.24 -3.52 -11.04
C GLY A 441 9.60 -4.84 -10.34
N GLY A 442 9.96 -4.74 -9.08
CA GLY A 442 10.41 -5.86 -8.26
C GLY A 442 9.29 -6.64 -7.59
N TYR A 443 9.61 -7.22 -6.42
CA TYR A 443 8.70 -8.13 -5.70
C TYR A 443 8.52 -7.79 -4.21
N ILE A 444 8.87 -6.59 -3.79
CA ILE A 444 8.79 -6.17 -2.38
C ILE A 444 7.38 -6.30 -1.79
N GLY A 445 6.34 -6.19 -2.60
CA GLY A 445 4.95 -6.41 -2.20
C GLY A 445 4.54 -7.89 -2.10
N ASN A 446 5.46 -8.83 -2.36
CA ASN A 446 5.20 -10.26 -2.30
C ASN A 446 6.04 -10.92 -1.21
N ALA A 447 5.44 -11.12 -0.04
CA ALA A 447 6.12 -11.66 1.14
C ALA A 447 6.74 -13.05 0.91
N GLU A 448 6.11 -13.90 0.08
CA GLU A 448 6.65 -15.23 -0.24
C GLU A 448 7.92 -15.13 -1.09
N MET A 449 7.94 -14.24 -2.09
CA MET A 449 9.12 -14.00 -2.90
C MET A 449 10.24 -13.35 -2.08
N CYS A 450 9.92 -12.39 -1.22
CA CYS A 450 10.88 -11.81 -0.29
C CYS A 450 11.52 -12.90 0.57
N LYS A 451 10.71 -13.69 1.27
CA LYS A 451 11.22 -14.78 2.11
C LYS A 451 12.01 -15.82 1.32
N LYS A 452 11.57 -16.15 0.09
CA LYS A 452 12.22 -17.14 -0.76
C LYS A 452 13.62 -16.72 -1.20
N TYR A 453 13.78 -15.45 -1.59
CA TYR A 453 15.01 -14.97 -2.21
C TYR A 453 15.95 -14.30 -1.22
N THR A 454 15.43 -13.56 -0.23
CA THR A 454 16.23 -12.81 0.75
C THR A 454 16.30 -13.47 2.12
N GLY A 455 15.47 -14.49 2.37
CA GLY A 455 15.40 -15.17 3.67
C GLY A 455 14.44 -14.51 4.67
N TYR A 456 13.99 -13.29 4.40
CA TYR A 456 13.16 -12.49 5.31
C TYR A 456 11.84 -12.08 4.67
N THR A 457 10.85 -11.81 5.52
CA THR A 457 9.62 -11.10 5.13
C THR A 457 9.81 -9.63 5.51
N TRP A 458 9.78 -8.76 4.51
CA TRP A 458 10.02 -7.34 4.71
C TRP A 458 8.72 -6.58 4.97
N HIS A 459 8.79 -5.64 5.90
CA HIS A 459 7.76 -4.62 6.08
C HIS A 459 8.06 -3.45 5.14
N THR A 460 7.27 -3.28 4.11
CA THR A 460 7.58 -2.29 3.09
C THR A 460 6.81 -0.98 3.27
N LYS A 461 7.51 0.14 3.18
CA LYS A 461 6.92 1.47 2.94
C LYS A 461 6.71 1.74 1.45
N ALA A 462 7.33 0.92 0.61
CA ALA A 462 7.31 1.05 -0.83
C ALA A 462 5.96 0.64 -1.43
N MET A 463 5.91 0.61 -2.73
CA MET A 463 4.72 0.30 -3.50
C MET A 463 4.42 -1.20 -3.45
N THR A 464 3.41 -1.59 -2.69
CA THR A 464 2.98 -2.99 -2.51
C THR A 464 2.45 -3.64 -3.79
N GLN A 465 2.12 -2.86 -4.82
CA GLN A 465 1.79 -3.39 -6.15
C GLN A 465 2.97 -4.00 -6.90
N CYS A 466 4.22 -3.77 -6.46
CA CYS A 466 5.40 -4.48 -6.95
C CYS A 466 5.40 -5.93 -6.41
N ASP A 467 4.52 -6.78 -6.95
CA ASP A 467 4.24 -8.13 -6.47
C ASP A 467 5.05 -9.23 -7.18
N GLY A 468 5.98 -8.83 -8.04
CA GLY A 468 6.83 -9.76 -8.78
C GLY A 468 6.18 -10.41 -10.00
N PHE A 469 5.08 -9.86 -10.52
CA PHE A 469 4.38 -10.40 -11.69
C PHE A 469 5.34 -10.69 -12.87
N ALA A 470 6.09 -9.68 -13.33
CA ALA A 470 7.01 -9.85 -14.46
C ALA A 470 8.07 -10.93 -14.22
N ILE A 471 8.55 -11.05 -12.98
CA ILE A 471 9.55 -12.05 -12.61
C ILE A 471 8.95 -13.46 -12.67
N ARG A 472 7.75 -13.65 -12.11
CA ARG A 472 7.07 -14.96 -12.15
C ARG A 472 6.79 -15.40 -13.58
N GLU A 473 6.19 -14.54 -14.39
CA GLU A 473 5.88 -14.83 -15.79
C GLU A 473 7.16 -15.16 -16.61
N ALA A 474 8.22 -14.38 -16.40
CA ALA A 474 9.49 -14.64 -17.07
C ALA A 474 10.11 -16.00 -16.67
N LEU A 475 10.04 -16.37 -15.39
CA LEU A 475 10.53 -17.66 -14.92
C LEU A 475 9.71 -18.83 -15.47
N GLU A 476 8.38 -18.70 -15.57
CA GLU A 476 7.51 -19.71 -16.17
C GLU A 476 7.81 -19.93 -17.66
N LEU A 477 8.29 -18.91 -18.35
CA LEU A 477 8.73 -18.97 -19.74
C LEU A 477 10.20 -19.43 -19.90
N GLY A 478 10.86 -19.85 -18.81
CA GLY A 478 12.23 -20.36 -18.83
C GLY A 478 13.32 -19.30 -18.64
N GLY A 479 12.95 -18.11 -18.16
CA GLY A 479 13.90 -17.09 -17.71
C GLY A 479 14.72 -17.53 -16.50
N ASN A 480 15.81 -16.84 -16.23
CA ASN A 480 16.65 -17.08 -15.07
C ASN A 480 16.84 -15.80 -14.27
N LEU A 481 16.96 -15.95 -12.95
CA LEU A 481 17.36 -14.87 -12.04
C LEU A 481 18.89 -14.81 -11.95
N PHE A 482 19.38 -13.61 -11.77
CA PHE A 482 20.78 -13.34 -11.45
C PHE A 482 20.81 -12.64 -10.09
N ASN A 483 21.62 -13.14 -9.17
CA ASN A 483 21.76 -12.63 -7.80
C ASN A 483 20.40 -12.32 -7.12
N PRO A 484 19.48 -13.30 -7.02
CA PRO A 484 18.15 -13.04 -6.46
C PRO A 484 18.17 -12.78 -4.94
N ASP A 485 19.27 -13.08 -4.30
CA ASP A 485 19.54 -13.00 -2.86
C ASP A 485 20.40 -11.78 -2.47
N VAL A 486 20.68 -10.89 -3.41
CA VAL A 486 21.36 -9.63 -3.10
C VAL A 486 20.44 -8.77 -2.24
N ALA A 487 21.01 -8.22 -1.17
CA ALA A 487 20.34 -7.27 -0.31
C ALA A 487 19.81 -6.08 -1.11
N VAL A 488 18.61 -5.66 -0.76
CA VAL A 488 18.04 -4.40 -1.20
C VAL A 488 18.50 -3.29 -0.27
N GLU A 489 18.27 -2.05 -0.63
CA GLU A 489 18.46 -0.93 0.27
C GLU A 489 17.41 -0.99 1.38
N ASP A 490 17.86 -1.17 2.61
CA ASP A 490 17.02 -1.34 3.78
C ASP A 490 17.24 -0.20 4.75
N HIS A 491 16.14 0.34 5.24
CA HIS A 491 16.16 1.36 6.26
C HIS A 491 15.57 0.82 7.56
N ILE A 492 16.25 1.06 8.68
CA ILE A 492 15.61 0.99 9.98
C ILE A 492 14.57 2.10 10.00
N ALA A 493 13.32 1.73 10.04
CA ALA A 493 12.24 2.67 9.79
C ALA A 493 11.08 2.46 10.74
N ALA A 494 10.22 3.47 10.80
CA ALA A 494 8.96 3.35 11.50
C ALA A 494 8.17 2.13 11.05
N LEU A 495 7.43 1.59 11.98
CA LEU A 495 6.54 0.47 11.78
C LEU A 495 5.56 0.77 10.63
N ASP A 496 5.56 -0.06 9.63
CA ASP A 496 4.70 0.07 8.45
C ASP A 496 3.21 0.14 8.84
N THR A 497 2.80 -0.67 9.81
CA THR A 497 1.46 -0.70 10.36
C THR A 497 1.04 0.63 10.97
N ILE A 498 1.92 1.28 11.74
CA ILE A 498 1.67 2.60 12.34
C ILE A 498 1.50 3.66 11.25
N ILE A 499 2.38 3.69 10.26
CA ILE A 499 2.29 4.66 9.16
C ILE A 499 0.97 4.54 8.40
N ARG A 500 0.48 3.30 8.23
CA ARG A 500 -0.74 3.01 7.46
C ARG A 500 -2.03 3.15 8.25
N ASP A 501 -1.97 3.15 9.57
CA ASP A 501 -3.16 3.25 10.43
C ASP A 501 -3.63 4.70 10.55
N SER A 502 -4.70 5.03 9.83
CA SER A 502 -5.32 6.36 9.86
C SER A 502 -6.09 6.67 11.15
N SER A 503 -6.28 5.70 12.03
CA SER A 503 -6.92 5.89 13.34
C SER A 503 -5.97 6.42 14.42
N VAL A 504 -4.65 6.33 14.17
CA VAL A 504 -3.61 6.84 15.09
C VAL A 504 -3.31 8.30 14.76
N SER A 505 -3.20 9.13 15.78
CA SER A 505 -2.89 10.55 15.59
C SER A 505 -1.50 10.76 14.97
N VAL A 506 -1.31 11.88 14.29
CA VAL A 506 0.00 12.22 13.72
C VAL A 506 1.07 12.38 14.81
N ASP A 507 0.70 12.89 15.98
CA ASP A 507 1.62 13.09 17.09
C ASP A 507 2.08 11.74 17.67
N ASP A 508 1.16 10.78 17.85
CA ASP A 508 1.50 9.44 18.36
C ASP A 508 2.35 8.67 17.35
N LYS A 509 2.01 8.74 16.05
CA LYS A 509 2.85 8.17 14.98
C LYS A 509 4.26 8.74 15.01
N ALA A 510 4.37 10.04 15.13
CA ALA A 510 5.63 10.75 15.15
C ALA A 510 6.48 10.32 16.35
N LEU A 511 5.86 10.20 17.52
CA LEU A 511 6.53 9.79 18.74
C LEU A 511 7.06 8.35 18.66
N LEU A 512 6.20 7.39 18.28
CA LEU A 512 6.59 5.99 18.10
C LEU A 512 7.72 5.85 17.08
N THR A 513 7.61 6.55 15.97
CA THR A 513 8.65 6.56 14.95
C THR A 513 9.99 7.03 15.49
N SER A 514 10.00 8.11 16.29
CA SER A 514 11.23 8.62 16.88
C SER A 514 11.87 7.64 17.83
N LEU A 515 11.08 6.95 18.63
CA LEU A 515 11.58 5.95 19.56
C LEU A 515 12.25 4.78 18.83
N VAL A 516 11.64 4.27 17.77
CA VAL A 516 12.16 3.09 17.06
C VAL A 516 13.31 3.41 16.12
N THR A 517 13.53 4.68 15.78
CA THR A 517 14.63 5.10 14.90
C THR A 517 15.75 5.87 15.63
N ASP A 518 15.64 6.05 16.93
CA ASP A 518 16.67 6.73 17.71
C ASP A 518 17.82 5.77 18.05
N THR A 519 18.91 5.87 17.29
CA THR A 519 20.11 5.05 17.44
C THR A 519 20.91 5.33 18.71
N THR A 520 20.48 6.24 19.55
CA THR A 520 21.08 6.47 20.88
C THR A 520 20.64 5.42 21.90
N TYR A 521 19.51 4.76 21.67
CA TYR A 521 19.07 3.61 22.46
C TYR A 521 19.82 2.34 22.08
N THR A 522 19.85 1.38 22.99
CA THR A 522 20.40 0.05 22.71
C THR A 522 19.47 -0.70 21.76
N MET A 523 20.01 -1.20 20.66
CA MET A 523 19.27 -2.00 19.68
C MET A 523 19.79 -3.43 19.64
N ILE A 524 18.85 -4.38 19.52
CA ILE A 524 19.15 -5.79 19.32
C ILE A 524 18.41 -6.31 18.08
N ASP A 525 19.02 -7.28 17.41
CA ASP A 525 18.45 -7.95 16.25
C ASP A 525 17.34 -8.95 16.64
N SER A 526 16.77 -9.63 15.65
CA SER A 526 15.76 -10.67 15.84
C SER A 526 16.25 -11.91 16.63
N ASN A 527 17.58 -12.07 16.82
CA ASN A 527 18.18 -13.15 17.62
C ASN A 527 18.50 -12.71 19.04
N GLY A 528 18.32 -11.43 19.37
CA GLY A 528 18.67 -10.82 20.66
C GLY A 528 20.13 -10.42 20.76
N GLU A 529 20.86 -10.33 19.64
CA GLU A 529 22.25 -9.89 19.59
C GLU A 529 22.31 -8.39 19.32
N LEU A 530 23.30 -7.72 19.95
CA LEU A 530 23.53 -6.29 19.74
C LEU A 530 24.01 -6.05 18.30
N PHE A 531 23.44 -5.06 17.64
CA PHE A 531 23.96 -4.57 16.37
C PHE A 531 24.16 -3.05 16.39
N ASP A 532 25.06 -2.57 15.54
CA ASP A 532 25.35 -1.14 15.41
C ASP A 532 24.49 -0.52 14.31
N ALA A 533 23.37 0.04 14.69
CA ALA A 533 22.45 0.72 13.77
C ALA A 533 23.06 2.00 13.15
N ASN A 534 24.21 2.47 13.65
CA ASN A 534 24.84 3.71 13.23
C ASN A 534 26.14 3.50 12.45
N TYR A 535 26.32 2.33 11.88
CA TYR A 535 27.56 1.86 11.25
C TYR A 535 28.16 2.85 10.24
N ASN A 536 27.35 3.51 9.44
CA ASN A 536 27.82 4.44 8.40
C ASN A 536 27.70 5.91 8.77
N GLY A 537 27.35 6.25 10.01
CA GLY A 537 27.01 7.62 10.40
C GLY A 537 25.67 8.11 9.82
N LEU A 538 24.97 7.29 9.07
CA LEU A 538 23.62 7.53 8.56
C LEU A 538 22.53 7.04 9.51
N GLY A 539 22.93 6.23 10.48
CA GLY A 539 22.15 5.80 11.63
C GLY A 539 21.11 4.73 11.35
N ILE A 540 20.55 4.71 10.18
CA ILE A 540 19.34 3.90 9.86
C ILE A 540 19.46 3.13 8.54
N ASP A 541 20.52 3.37 7.77
CA ASP A 541 20.72 2.69 6.48
C ASP A 541 21.75 1.56 6.65
N PHE A 542 21.71 0.57 5.81
CA PHE A 542 22.68 -0.51 5.62
C PHE A 542 22.82 -1.55 6.73
N ASN A 543 22.47 -1.27 7.99
CA ASN A 543 22.49 -2.28 9.05
C ASN A 543 21.13 -2.94 9.30
N ALA A 544 20.07 -2.47 8.68
CA ALA A 544 18.75 -3.10 8.77
C ALA A 544 18.77 -4.57 8.32
N TRP A 545 19.60 -4.90 7.33
CA TRP A 545 19.81 -6.26 6.88
C TRP A 545 20.38 -7.17 7.97
N GLU A 546 21.38 -6.72 8.73
CA GLU A 546 21.97 -7.48 9.82
C GLU A 546 20.99 -7.69 10.98
N ALA A 547 20.07 -6.75 11.19
CA ALA A 547 19.00 -6.88 12.17
C ALA A 547 18.00 -8.00 11.83
N GLY A 548 17.93 -8.40 10.58
CA GLY A 548 16.94 -9.36 10.09
C GLY A 548 15.56 -8.71 9.85
N SER A 549 14.49 -9.50 9.93
CA SER A 549 13.13 -9.00 9.66
C SER A 549 12.59 -8.08 10.76
N ASN A 550 13.13 -8.15 11.96
CA ASN A 550 12.72 -7.33 13.09
C ASN A 550 13.94 -6.95 13.92
N TYR A 551 13.89 -5.78 14.52
CA TYR A 551 14.81 -5.37 15.57
C TYR A 551 14.02 -4.83 16.77
N TYR A 552 14.69 -4.73 17.92
CA TYR A 552 14.07 -4.23 19.14
C TYR A 552 14.91 -3.08 19.69
N VAL A 553 14.23 -2.01 20.09
CA VAL A 553 14.81 -0.89 20.82
C VAL A 553 14.58 -1.12 22.30
N LEU A 554 15.67 -1.19 23.08
CA LEU A 554 15.60 -1.44 24.51
C LEU A 554 15.56 -0.11 25.26
N ILE A 555 14.50 0.13 26.02
CA ILE A 555 14.32 1.30 26.88
C ILE A 555 14.34 0.82 28.32
N ASN A 556 15.28 1.29 29.11
CA ASN A 556 15.36 0.94 30.53
C ASN A 556 14.41 1.80 31.38
N GLU A 557 14.23 1.44 32.67
CA GLU A 557 13.29 2.14 33.56
C GLU A 557 13.65 3.63 33.79
N GLU A 558 14.93 4.00 33.76
CA GLU A 558 15.34 5.39 33.88
C GLU A 558 14.98 6.21 32.66
N GLU A 559 15.21 5.67 31.47
CA GLU A 559 14.84 6.26 30.19
C GLU A 559 13.31 6.37 30.07
N TYR A 560 12.59 5.31 30.41
CA TYR A 560 11.12 5.31 30.42
C TYR A 560 10.55 6.42 31.32
N ASN A 561 11.06 6.54 32.56
CA ASN A 561 10.62 7.59 33.48
C ASN A 561 11.00 8.99 32.97
N SER A 562 12.20 9.12 32.38
CA SER A 562 12.64 10.39 31.78
C SER A 562 11.72 10.82 30.64
N ILE A 563 11.32 9.91 29.77
CA ILE A 563 10.37 10.21 28.67
C ILE A 563 9.04 10.72 29.23
N LYS A 564 8.53 10.09 30.28
CA LYS A 564 7.27 10.52 30.93
C LYS A 564 7.39 11.90 31.60
N GLU A 565 8.53 12.21 32.21
CA GLU A 565 8.72 13.42 32.99
C GLU A 565 9.20 14.61 32.16
N THR A 566 10.03 14.39 31.16
CA THR A 566 10.71 15.45 30.42
C THR A 566 10.49 15.42 28.91
N GLY A 567 9.90 14.37 28.38
CA GLY A 567 9.74 14.13 26.95
C GLY A 567 11.00 13.64 26.28
N ILE A 568 11.00 13.66 24.94
CA ILE A 568 12.13 13.24 24.10
C ILE A 568 12.88 14.49 23.66
N ALA A 569 14.18 14.56 23.96
CA ALA A 569 14.99 15.77 23.80
C ALA A 569 15.27 16.15 22.33
N ASN A 570 15.31 15.16 21.45
CA ASN A 570 15.54 15.37 20.01
C ASN A 570 14.61 14.49 19.23
N PHE A 571 13.51 15.08 18.82
CA PHE A 571 12.61 14.40 17.92
C PHE A 571 13.17 14.49 16.50
N VAL A 572 13.81 13.45 16.05
CA VAL A 572 14.23 13.36 14.65
C VAL A 572 13.07 12.79 13.87
N SER A 573 12.35 13.66 13.20
CA SER A 573 11.23 13.29 12.32
C SER A 573 11.66 12.50 11.06
N ASN A 574 12.87 12.01 11.01
CA ASN A 574 13.45 11.30 9.87
C ASN A 574 13.12 9.81 9.84
N ALA A 575 11.96 9.45 10.33
CA ALA A 575 11.45 8.10 10.21
C ALA A 575 11.35 7.57 8.78
N ASN A 576 11.44 8.42 7.82
CA ASN A 576 11.45 8.05 6.40
C ASN A 576 12.86 8.14 5.80
N GLY A 577 13.90 8.09 6.63
CA GLY A 577 15.26 8.33 6.19
C GLY A 577 15.48 9.78 5.74
N PHE A 578 16.57 10.03 5.07
CA PHE A 578 16.99 11.35 4.58
C PHE A 578 16.03 12.02 3.58
N LEU A 579 14.97 11.33 3.16
CA LEU A 579 13.95 11.85 2.25
C LEU A 579 12.73 12.41 2.99
N SER A 580 12.71 12.37 4.32
CA SER A 580 11.58 12.90 5.05
C SER A 580 11.52 14.41 4.92
N GLN A 581 10.39 14.89 4.49
CA GLN A 581 10.06 16.32 4.53
C GLN A 581 9.54 16.77 5.91
N GLY A 582 9.74 15.95 6.92
CA GLY A 582 9.30 16.22 8.26
C GLY A 582 10.12 17.31 8.94
N GLY A 583 9.45 18.29 9.51
CA GLY A 583 10.06 19.25 10.43
C GLY A 583 10.49 18.56 11.73
N THR A 584 11.43 19.14 12.45
CA THR A 584 11.73 18.79 13.83
C THR A 584 10.56 19.15 14.72
N VAL A 585 9.96 18.17 15.37
CA VAL A 585 9.05 18.40 16.49
C VAL A 585 9.90 18.31 17.76
N GLU A 586 10.10 19.42 18.46
CA GLU A 586 10.72 19.38 19.78
C GLU A 586 9.66 18.94 20.80
N VAL A 587 9.77 17.72 21.27
CA VAL A 587 8.95 17.22 22.38
C VAL A 587 9.75 17.29 23.68
N ASN A 588 10.08 18.48 24.12
CA ASN A 588 10.64 18.75 25.46
C ASN A 588 9.54 18.91 26.51
N THR A 589 8.43 18.22 26.35
CA THR A 589 7.29 18.27 27.29
C THR A 589 7.01 16.88 27.83
N PRO A 590 6.58 16.75 29.08
CA PRO A 590 6.18 15.45 29.65
C PRO A 590 5.16 14.72 28.77
N ILE A 591 5.36 13.42 28.58
CA ILE A 591 4.47 12.56 27.82
C ILE A 591 3.66 11.72 28.82
N GLU A 592 2.62 12.32 29.38
CA GLU A 592 1.83 11.72 30.46
C GLU A 592 1.12 10.43 30.00
N ASN A 593 0.77 10.32 28.72
CA ASN A 593 0.08 9.17 28.10
C ASN A 593 1.06 8.18 27.44
N PHE A 594 2.32 8.14 27.83
CA PHE A 594 3.32 7.27 27.19
C PHE A 594 2.94 5.79 27.23
N ASP A 595 2.28 5.33 28.32
CA ASP A 595 1.78 3.96 28.41
C ASP A 595 0.73 3.65 27.34
N ASP A 596 -0.16 4.60 27.04
CA ASP A 596 -1.17 4.44 25.99
C ASP A 596 -0.51 4.37 24.60
N ILE A 597 0.56 5.13 24.38
CA ILE A 597 1.36 5.13 23.15
C ILE A 597 2.08 3.79 22.97
N LEU A 598 2.70 3.26 24.02
CA LEU A 598 3.30 1.92 23.98
C LEU A 598 2.25 0.84 23.71
N ALA A 599 1.05 0.96 24.30
CA ALA A 599 -0.05 0.04 24.06
C ALA A 599 -0.55 0.06 22.60
N LEU A 600 -0.38 1.15 21.85
CA LEU A 600 -0.61 1.16 20.40
C LEU A 600 0.36 0.22 19.68
N GLY A 601 1.65 0.23 20.04
CA GLY A 601 2.62 -0.69 19.49
C GLY A 601 2.32 -2.16 19.85
N GLU A 602 1.90 -2.44 21.10
CA GLU A 602 1.47 -3.78 21.52
C GLU A 602 0.31 -4.30 20.68
N LYS A 603 -0.67 -3.44 20.36
CA LYS A 603 -1.84 -3.77 19.53
C LYS A 603 -1.44 -4.34 18.16
N TRP A 604 -0.32 -3.93 17.61
CA TRP A 604 0.15 -4.40 16.30
C TRP A 604 1.24 -5.48 16.38
N ASN A 605 1.51 -6.05 17.55
CA ASN A 605 2.64 -6.96 17.82
C ASN A 605 4.02 -6.37 17.50
N ASP A 606 4.11 -5.05 17.43
CA ASP A 606 5.32 -4.33 17.05
C ASP A 606 6.13 -3.87 18.27
N VAL A 607 5.54 -3.99 19.45
CA VAL A 607 6.21 -3.73 20.75
C VAL A 607 6.00 -4.93 21.65
N VAL A 608 7.07 -5.41 22.25
CA VAL A 608 7.04 -6.37 23.36
C VAL A 608 7.47 -5.63 24.62
N ILE A 609 6.56 -5.44 25.55
CA ILE A 609 6.85 -4.82 26.86
C ILE A 609 7.24 -5.90 27.86
#